data_256b84dd6d3b75ebb5f3dbb8d0966361
#
_entry.id   256b84dd6d3b75ebb5f3dbb8d0966361
#
_cell.length_a   1.000
_cell.length_b   1.000
_cell.length_c   1.000
_cell.angle_alpha   90.00
_cell.angle_beta   90.00
_cell.angle_gamma   90.00
#
_symmetry.space_group_name_H-M   'P 1'
#
loop_
_entity.id
_entity.type
_entity.pdbx_description
1 polymer ?
#
loop_
_entity_poly.entity_id
_entity_poly.type
_entity_poly.pdbx_seq_one_letter_code
_entity_poly.pdbx_strand_id
1 'polypeptide(L)'
;VFVHMLNAAGEIVAQADGPPLNGDWPTTAWEPGHLVRDARRLPYGSTLPQGEYRVVVGLYDPVSGVRAAAFAPDGSEWTDWTVPLLTVRVGE
;
A
#
# COMPACT_ATOMS: atom_id res chain seq x y z
N VAL A 1 -1.10 -2.05 8.06
CA VAL A 1 -0.96 -2.01 6.58
C VAL A 1 -1.35 -0.63 6.07
N PHE A 2 -0.53 -0.07 5.21
CA PHE A 2 -0.95 1.11 4.46
C PHE A 2 -1.03 0.76 2.97
N VAL A 3 -2.00 1.38 2.30
CA VAL A 3 -2.15 1.28 0.85
C VAL A 3 -2.29 2.68 0.32
N HIS A 4 -1.36 3.12 -0.52
CA HIS A 4 -1.33 4.47 -1.04
C HIS A 4 -1.38 4.46 -2.56
N MET A 5 -2.14 5.39 -3.13
CA MET A 5 -2.11 5.70 -4.55
C MET A 5 -1.34 7.00 -4.73
N LEU A 6 -0.30 6.94 -5.54
CA LEU A 6 0.63 8.05 -5.76
C LEU A 6 0.48 8.59 -7.18
N ASN A 7 0.57 9.92 -7.33
CA ASN A 7 0.64 10.52 -8.65
C ASN A 7 2.07 10.46 -9.22
N ALA A 8 2.30 11.02 -10.38
CA ALA A 8 3.62 11.00 -11.03
C ALA A 8 4.69 11.76 -10.23
N ALA A 9 4.29 12.71 -9.39
CA ALA A 9 5.20 13.44 -8.52
C ALA A 9 5.49 12.71 -7.20
N GLY A 10 4.85 11.56 -6.96
CA GLY A 10 5.02 10.80 -5.73
C GLY A 10 4.14 11.26 -4.58
N GLU A 11 3.17 12.11 -4.85
CA GLU A 11 2.24 12.59 -3.83
C GLU A 11 1.09 11.61 -3.63
N ILE A 12 0.63 11.45 -2.37
CA ILE A 12 -0.49 10.58 -2.04
C ILE A 12 -1.78 11.24 -2.47
N VAL A 13 -2.53 10.59 -3.37
CA VAL A 13 -3.83 11.09 -3.83
C VAL A 13 -5.00 10.28 -3.28
N ALA A 14 -4.74 9.09 -2.77
CA ALA A 14 -5.72 8.26 -2.08
C ALA A 14 -5.00 7.29 -1.16
N GLN A 15 -5.67 6.88 -0.08
CA GLN A 15 -5.10 5.92 0.85
C GLN A 15 -6.21 5.07 1.49
N ALA A 16 -5.86 3.85 1.86
CA ALA A 16 -6.75 2.91 2.53
C ALA A 16 -5.95 2.14 3.58
N ASP A 17 -5.64 2.83 4.67
CA ASP A 17 -4.81 2.30 5.74
C ASP A 17 -5.66 1.55 6.76
N GLY A 18 -5.03 0.64 7.49
CA GLY A 18 -5.67 -0.08 8.58
C GLY A 18 -5.21 -1.53 8.68
N PRO A 19 -5.66 -2.25 9.72
CA PRO A 19 -5.33 -3.66 9.86
C PRO A 19 -6.00 -4.51 8.78
N PRO A 20 -5.38 -5.66 8.38
CA PRO A 20 -5.97 -6.54 7.39
C PRO A 20 -7.35 -7.04 7.82
N LEU A 21 -8.25 -7.18 6.85
CA LEU A 21 -9.62 -7.69 7.07
C LEU A 21 -10.36 -6.93 8.17
N ASN A 22 -10.19 -5.60 8.22
CA ASN A 22 -10.78 -4.73 9.23
C ASN A 22 -10.49 -5.15 10.67
N GLY A 23 -9.30 -5.72 10.90
CA GLY A 23 -8.87 -6.18 12.21
C GLY A 23 -9.16 -7.65 12.50
N ASP A 24 -9.83 -8.37 11.60
CA ASP A 24 -10.10 -9.81 11.77
C ASP A 24 -8.81 -10.64 11.75
N TRP A 25 -7.78 -10.16 11.04
CA TRP A 25 -6.49 -10.82 11.00
C TRP A 25 -5.35 -9.80 11.07
N PRO A 26 -5.12 -9.21 12.25
CA PRO A 26 -4.09 -8.20 12.40
C PRO A 26 -2.69 -8.75 12.12
N THR A 27 -1.78 -7.87 11.71
CA THR A 27 -0.41 -8.27 11.37
C THR A 27 0.31 -8.97 12.51
N THR A 28 -0.06 -8.68 13.75
CA THR A 28 0.50 -9.35 14.94
C THR A 28 0.14 -10.84 15.02
N ALA A 29 -0.87 -11.28 14.30
CA ALA A 29 -1.29 -12.69 14.25
C ALA A 29 -0.69 -13.43 13.05
N TRP A 30 0.11 -12.78 12.23
CA TRP A 30 0.70 -13.37 11.04
C TRP A 30 1.86 -14.32 11.41
N GLU A 31 1.95 -15.42 10.68
CA GLU A 31 3.08 -16.35 10.76
C GLU A 31 3.71 -16.46 9.36
N PRO A 32 5.01 -16.79 9.29
CA PRO A 32 5.66 -17.00 8.00
C PRO A 32 4.94 -18.04 7.15
N GLY A 33 4.78 -17.75 5.88
CA GLY A 33 4.11 -18.63 4.93
C GLY A 33 2.61 -18.46 4.83
N HIS A 34 1.99 -17.67 5.70
CA HIS A 34 0.56 -17.35 5.60
C HIS A 34 0.28 -16.44 4.40
N LEU A 35 -0.82 -16.70 3.70
CA LEU A 35 -1.35 -15.85 2.66
C LEU A 35 -2.60 -15.16 3.19
N VAL A 36 -2.63 -13.84 3.11
CA VAL A 36 -3.76 -13.03 3.57
C VAL A 36 -4.38 -12.35 2.36
N ARG A 37 -5.66 -12.60 2.14
CA ARG A 37 -6.43 -11.89 1.12
C ARG A 37 -7.17 -10.73 1.79
N ASP A 38 -6.82 -9.50 1.41
CA ASP A 38 -7.36 -8.30 2.02
C ASP A 38 -7.83 -7.36 0.91
N ALA A 39 -9.16 -7.24 0.77
CA ALA A 39 -9.74 -6.38 -0.24
C ALA A 39 -10.00 -4.99 0.35
N ARG A 40 -9.54 -3.97 -0.35
CA ARG A 40 -9.69 -2.57 0.07
C ARG A 40 -10.15 -1.70 -1.08
N ARG A 41 -10.86 -0.65 -0.74
CA ARG A 41 -11.21 0.41 -1.69
C ARG A 41 -10.32 1.60 -1.43
N LEU A 42 -9.82 2.20 -2.52
CA LEU A 42 -9.08 3.45 -2.46
C LEU A 42 -10.02 4.59 -2.82
N PRO A 43 -10.56 5.31 -1.82
CA PRO A 43 -11.44 6.42 -2.12
C PRO A 43 -10.64 7.58 -2.70
N TYR A 44 -11.06 8.06 -3.85
CA TYR A 44 -10.51 9.26 -4.47
C TYR A 44 -11.67 10.10 -5.01
N GLY A 45 -11.42 11.38 -5.23
CA GLY A 45 -12.43 12.28 -5.75
C GLY A 45 -12.93 11.82 -7.13
N SER A 46 -14.11 12.30 -7.51
CA SER A 46 -14.72 11.93 -8.78
C SER A 46 -13.89 12.31 -10.00
N THR A 47 -12.92 13.20 -9.83
CA THR A 47 -12.05 13.65 -10.91
C THR A 47 -10.59 13.63 -10.47
N LEU A 48 -9.87 12.57 -10.86
CA LEU A 48 -8.42 12.60 -10.81
C LEU A 48 -7.90 13.23 -12.10
N PRO A 49 -6.87 14.08 -12.03
CA PRO A 49 -6.22 14.56 -13.24
C PRO A 49 -5.77 13.40 -14.12
N GLN A 50 -5.82 13.59 -15.42
CA GLN A 50 -5.32 12.62 -16.36
C GLN A 50 -3.84 12.37 -16.11
N GLY A 51 -3.43 11.11 -16.12
CA GLY A 51 -2.04 10.75 -15.88
C GLY A 51 -1.87 9.33 -15.38
N GLU A 52 -0.66 9.04 -14.97
CA GLU A 52 -0.27 7.73 -14.47
C GLU A 52 -0.14 7.77 -12.96
N TYR A 53 -0.70 6.75 -12.31
CA TYR A 53 -0.70 6.62 -10.85
C TYR A 53 -0.15 5.26 -10.48
N ARG A 54 0.48 5.18 -9.31
CA ARG A 54 1.02 3.92 -8.77
C ARG A 54 0.33 3.60 -7.46
N VAL A 55 0.02 2.32 -7.26
CA VAL A 55 -0.50 1.83 -5.98
C VAL A 55 0.60 1.04 -5.30
N VAL A 56 0.90 1.42 -4.07
CA VAL A 56 1.93 0.78 -3.25
C VAL A 56 1.34 0.36 -1.91
N VAL A 57 1.95 -0.65 -1.29
CA VAL A 57 1.51 -1.19 0.00
C VAL A 57 2.72 -1.33 0.92
N GLY A 58 2.49 -1.23 2.21
CA GLY A 58 3.53 -1.45 3.21
C GLY A 58 2.94 -1.62 4.60
N LEU A 59 3.84 -1.73 5.57
CA LEU A 59 3.48 -1.88 6.97
C LEU A 59 4.14 -0.76 7.79
N TYR A 60 3.43 -0.27 8.78
CA TYR A 60 3.99 0.71 9.72
C TYR A 60 3.46 0.48 11.12
N ASP A 61 4.23 0.93 12.12
CA ASP A 61 3.79 0.95 13.49
C ASP A 61 2.85 2.17 13.68
N PRO A 62 1.59 1.97 14.05
CA PRO A 62 0.65 3.09 14.16
C PRO A 62 0.99 4.06 15.31
N VAL A 63 1.82 3.63 16.27
CA VAL A 63 2.22 4.49 17.38
C VAL A 63 3.42 5.35 17.01
N SER A 64 4.46 4.74 16.44
CA SER A 64 5.69 5.46 16.08
C SER A 64 5.68 6.04 14.67
N GLY A 65 4.85 5.51 13.78
CA GLY A 65 4.84 5.87 12.36
C GLY A 65 5.99 5.26 11.57
N VAL A 66 6.82 4.44 12.21
CA VAL A 66 7.98 3.83 11.54
C VAL A 66 7.52 2.69 10.65
N ARG A 67 7.97 2.70 9.38
CA ARG A 67 7.65 1.65 8.42
C ARG A 67 8.48 0.41 8.67
N ALA A 68 7.88 -0.76 8.45
CA ALA A 68 8.60 -2.02 8.43
C ALA A 68 9.35 -2.19 7.11
N ALA A 69 10.58 -2.68 7.18
CA ALA A 69 11.37 -2.94 5.97
C ALA A 69 10.66 -3.97 5.08
N ALA A 70 10.69 -3.74 3.78
CA ALA A 70 10.09 -4.63 2.80
C ALA A 70 11.14 -5.04 1.78
N PHE A 71 11.12 -6.33 1.42
CA PHE A 71 12.13 -6.93 0.55
C PHE A 71 11.48 -7.59 -0.66
N ALA A 72 12.12 -7.46 -1.80
CA ALA A 72 11.74 -8.16 -3.02
C ALA A 72 12.09 -9.65 -2.91
N PRO A 73 11.53 -10.51 -3.78
CA PRO A 73 11.86 -11.95 -3.78
C PRO A 73 13.35 -12.25 -3.93
N ASP A 74 14.13 -11.36 -4.55
CA ASP A 74 15.57 -11.52 -4.71
C ASP A 74 16.38 -11.09 -3.48
N GLY A 75 15.69 -10.60 -2.42
CA GLY A 75 16.33 -10.16 -1.18
C GLY A 75 16.69 -8.69 -1.15
N SER A 76 16.53 -7.95 -2.23
CA SER A 76 16.81 -6.51 -2.24
C SER A 76 15.71 -5.75 -1.49
N GLU A 77 16.07 -4.64 -0.86
CA GLU A 77 15.11 -3.79 -0.17
C GLU A 77 14.30 -2.96 -1.16
N TRP A 78 12.97 -2.91 -0.96
CA TRP A 78 12.12 -1.99 -1.70
C TRP A 78 12.37 -0.55 -1.25
N THR A 79 12.38 0.38 -2.19
CA THR A 79 12.53 1.81 -1.91
C THR A 79 11.43 2.30 -0.97
N ASP A 80 11.81 3.06 0.06
CA ASP A 80 10.90 3.59 1.08
C ASP A 80 10.05 2.51 1.77
N TRP A 81 10.48 1.24 1.66
CA TRP A 81 9.79 0.08 2.22
C TRP A 81 8.34 0.00 1.75
N THR A 82 8.11 0.36 0.49
CA THR A 82 6.81 0.23 -0.18
C THR A 82 6.91 -0.81 -1.28
N VAL A 83 5.92 -1.69 -1.30
CA VAL A 83 5.84 -2.73 -2.33
C VAL A 83 4.95 -2.23 -3.46
N PRO A 84 5.46 -2.12 -4.69
CA PRO A 84 4.64 -1.70 -5.82
C PRO A 84 3.66 -2.79 -6.19
N LEU A 85 2.37 -2.44 -6.31
CA LEU A 85 1.32 -3.38 -6.69
C LEU A 85 0.95 -3.26 -8.16
N LEU A 86 0.63 -2.05 -8.60
CA LEU A 86 0.18 -1.84 -9.98
C LEU A 86 0.29 -0.37 -10.35
N THR A 87 0.23 -0.14 -11.65
CA THR A 87 0.13 1.19 -12.23
C THR A 87 -1.27 1.37 -12.79
N VAL A 88 -1.87 2.51 -12.52
CA VAL A 88 -3.20 2.88 -13.00
C VAL A 88 -3.08 4.09 -13.90
N ARG A 89 -3.70 4.02 -15.06
CA ARG A 89 -3.73 5.16 -15.98
C ARG A 89 -5.13 5.76 -15.99
N VAL A 90 -5.22 7.06 -15.74
CA VAL A 90 -6.48 7.82 -15.76
C VAL A 90 -6.51 8.69 -17.01
N GLY A 91 -7.66 8.64 -17.71
CA GLY A 91 -7.84 9.34 -18.96
C GLY A 91 -7.36 8.52 -20.15
N GLU A 92 -7.19 9.18 -21.29
CA GLU A 92 -6.83 8.53 -22.55
C GLU A 92 -5.36 8.62 -22.85
#